data_94c2066c6944f0efcf1d0c87b486b2f6
#
_entry.id   94c2066c6944f0efcf1d0c87b486b2f6
#
_cell.length_a   1.000
_cell.length_b   1.000
_cell.length_c   1.000
_cell.angle_alpha   90.00
_cell.angle_beta   90.00
_cell.angle_gamma   90.00
#
_symmetry.space_group_name_H-M   'P 1'
#
loop_
_entity.id
_entity.type
_entity.pdbx_description
1 polymer ?
#
loop_
_entity_poly.entity_id
_entity_poly.type
_entity_poly.pdbx_seq_one_letter_code
_entity_poly.pdbx_strand_id
1 'polypeptide(L)'
;MKLAGQVAVVTGGGRGIGRAVAQALAGEGAAVVLAARSSRELDAVGREIAAAGGRALPVVTDVRQEPAVAALVARTLAEHGRIDILVTAAGVARFGPVAEVATADWDQTLAVNLRGALLCCRAVLPPMIAARRGTIINIGSVVTSRTLTGSAAYTASKYGLLGFSRVLAEEMRPHGVRVGVLSAGATDTPLWDGMPGAPDRARMLMPTQVAEAALFMAGIGSNAALEELILLPAGGVL
;
A
#
# COMPACT_ATOMS: atom_id res chain seq x y z
N MET A 1 2.40 14.60 -17.20
CA MET A 1 1.86 13.34 -16.62
C MET A 1 2.94 12.26 -16.69
N LYS A 2 3.59 12.02 -15.56
CA LYS A 2 4.75 11.09 -15.46
C LYS A 2 4.39 9.62 -15.64
N LEU A 3 3.12 9.25 -15.42
CA LEU A 3 2.64 7.87 -15.41
C LEU A 3 1.63 7.58 -16.53
N ALA A 4 1.58 8.44 -17.57
CA ALA A 4 0.67 8.25 -18.70
C ALA A 4 0.87 6.87 -19.35
N GLY A 5 -0.24 6.15 -19.57
CA GLY A 5 -0.24 4.79 -20.13
C GLY A 5 0.21 3.67 -19.19
N GLN A 6 0.51 3.96 -17.94
CA GLN A 6 0.77 2.95 -16.90
C GLN A 6 -0.52 2.51 -16.20
N VAL A 7 -0.48 1.31 -15.64
CA VAL A 7 -1.57 0.71 -14.86
C VAL A 7 -1.08 0.46 -13.44
N ALA A 8 -1.78 1.03 -12.47
CA ALA A 8 -1.46 0.90 -11.06
C ALA A 8 -2.57 0.14 -10.31
N VAL A 9 -2.20 -0.87 -9.54
CA VAL A 9 -3.08 -1.56 -8.60
C VAL A 9 -2.79 -1.03 -7.20
N VAL A 10 -3.83 -0.54 -6.50
CA VAL A 10 -3.71 -0.01 -5.14
C VAL A 10 -4.64 -0.77 -4.20
N THR A 11 -4.06 -1.60 -3.32
CA THR A 11 -4.83 -2.27 -2.26
C THR A 11 -5.09 -1.31 -1.10
N GLY A 12 -6.23 -1.46 -0.41
CA GLY A 12 -6.65 -0.47 0.58
C GLY A 12 -7.05 0.87 -0.06
N GLY A 13 -7.37 0.88 -1.36
CA GLY A 13 -7.63 2.08 -2.17
C GLY A 13 -8.90 2.85 -1.83
N GLY A 14 -9.75 2.35 -0.92
CA GLY A 14 -11.02 2.99 -0.57
C GLY A 14 -10.92 4.13 0.45
N ARG A 15 -9.84 4.25 1.21
CA ARG A 15 -9.66 5.29 2.25
C ARG A 15 -8.20 5.51 2.62
N GLY A 16 -7.95 6.54 3.45
CA GLY A 16 -6.64 6.84 4.04
C GLY A 16 -5.52 6.98 3.01
N ILE A 17 -4.36 6.39 3.31
CA ILE A 17 -3.18 6.44 2.46
C ILE A 17 -3.46 5.84 1.07
N GLY A 18 -4.13 4.68 1.00
CA GLY A 18 -4.42 4.02 -0.28
C GLY A 18 -5.28 4.88 -1.22
N ARG A 19 -6.33 5.57 -0.68
CA ARG A 19 -7.13 6.53 -1.46
C ARG A 19 -6.27 7.68 -1.98
N ALA A 20 -5.47 8.30 -1.12
CA ALA A 20 -4.63 9.42 -1.51
C ALA A 20 -3.60 9.04 -2.58
N VAL A 21 -2.96 7.87 -2.43
CA VAL A 21 -2.03 7.32 -3.43
C VAL A 21 -2.73 7.06 -4.76
N ALA A 22 -3.92 6.46 -4.73
CA ALA A 22 -4.69 6.18 -5.94
C ALA A 22 -5.03 7.48 -6.70
N GLN A 23 -5.47 8.52 -5.98
CA GLN A 23 -5.75 9.84 -6.54
C GLN A 23 -4.49 10.49 -7.16
N ALA A 24 -3.35 10.43 -6.45
CA ALA A 24 -2.09 10.98 -6.94
C ALA A 24 -1.59 10.29 -8.21
N LEU A 25 -1.63 8.94 -8.24
CA LEU A 25 -1.23 8.16 -9.42
C LEU A 25 -2.15 8.44 -10.62
N ALA A 26 -3.47 8.54 -10.39
CA ALA A 26 -4.43 8.89 -11.44
C ALA A 26 -4.22 10.31 -11.96
N GLY A 27 -3.92 11.27 -11.10
CA GLY A 27 -3.59 12.66 -11.46
C GLY A 27 -2.34 12.76 -12.34
N GLU A 28 -1.41 11.81 -12.25
CA GLU A 28 -0.24 11.70 -13.14
C GLU A 28 -0.49 10.80 -14.36
N GLY A 29 -1.74 10.44 -14.64
CA GLY A 29 -2.17 9.78 -15.88
C GLY A 29 -2.18 8.26 -15.85
N ALA A 30 -1.93 7.62 -14.70
CA ALA A 30 -2.08 6.18 -14.57
C ALA A 30 -3.57 5.78 -14.62
N ALA A 31 -3.87 4.62 -15.20
CA ALA A 31 -5.12 3.93 -14.96
C ALA A 31 -5.01 3.20 -13.60
N VAL A 32 -5.93 3.47 -12.68
CA VAL A 32 -5.81 2.96 -11.31
C VAL A 32 -6.87 1.90 -11.03
N VAL A 33 -6.45 0.72 -10.61
CA VAL A 33 -7.33 -0.33 -10.10
C VAL A 33 -7.38 -0.23 -8.58
N LEU A 34 -8.55 0.09 -8.06
CA LEU A 34 -8.82 0.27 -6.64
C LEU A 34 -9.25 -1.05 -6.02
N ALA A 35 -8.52 -1.58 -5.06
CA ALA A 35 -8.85 -2.84 -4.40
C ALA A 35 -9.08 -2.63 -2.90
N ALA A 36 -10.27 -2.98 -2.41
CA ALA A 36 -10.64 -3.02 -0.99
C ALA A 36 -11.90 -3.86 -0.79
N ARG A 37 -12.31 -4.09 0.47
CA ARG A 37 -13.51 -4.89 0.79
C ARG A 37 -14.83 -4.14 0.60
N SER A 38 -14.81 -2.82 0.72
CA SER A 38 -16.02 -1.97 0.67
C SER A 38 -16.24 -1.44 -0.74
N SER A 39 -17.24 -1.97 -1.46
CA SER A 39 -17.65 -1.43 -2.76
C SER A 39 -18.01 0.04 -2.66
N ARG A 40 -18.76 0.45 -1.62
CA ARG A 40 -19.18 1.83 -1.40
C ARG A 40 -17.98 2.81 -1.34
N GLU A 41 -16.92 2.45 -0.60
CA GLU A 41 -15.72 3.29 -0.50
C GLU A 41 -14.99 3.34 -1.85
N LEU A 42 -14.86 2.18 -2.53
CA LEU A 42 -14.20 2.11 -3.84
C LEU A 42 -14.93 2.93 -4.90
N ASP A 43 -16.26 2.84 -4.94
CA ASP A 43 -17.10 3.58 -5.89
C ASP A 43 -17.02 5.10 -5.65
N ALA A 44 -16.93 5.52 -4.39
CA ALA A 44 -16.74 6.92 -4.03
C ALA A 44 -15.41 7.45 -4.58
N VAL A 45 -14.31 6.74 -4.32
CA VAL A 45 -12.98 7.11 -4.80
C VAL A 45 -12.91 7.05 -6.34
N GLY A 46 -13.55 6.06 -6.96
CA GLY A 46 -13.65 5.97 -8.42
C GLY A 46 -14.30 7.19 -9.04
N ARG A 47 -15.42 7.67 -8.45
CA ARG A 47 -16.10 8.90 -8.90
C ARG A 47 -15.23 10.15 -8.71
N GLU A 48 -14.50 10.25 -7.60
CA GLU A 48 -13.57 11.37 -7.34
C GLU A 48 -12.46 11.43 -8.38
N ILE A 49 -11.85 10.28 -8.70
CA ILE A 49 -10.82 10.17 -9.73
C ILE A 49 -11.39 10.54 -11.11
N ALA A 50 -12.58 10.04 -11.44
CA ALA A 50 -13.25 10.35 -12.71
C ALA A 50 -13.60 11.84 -12.84
N ALA A 51 -14.09 12.45 -11.76
CA ALA A 51 -14.40 13.90 -11.73
C ALA A 51 -13.13 14.76 -11.93
N ALA A 52 -11.94 14.25 -11.53
CA ALA A 52 -10.65 14.89 -11.77
C ALA A 52 -10.05 14.56 -13.16
N GLY A 53 -10.80 13.86 -14.03
CA GLY A 53 -10.34 13.46 -15.36
C GLY A 53 -9.45 12.22 -15.42
N GLY A 54 -9.27 11.52 -14.30
CA GLY A 54 -8.52 10.27 -14.22
C GLY A 54 -9.36 9.03 -14.59
N ARG A 55 -8.72 7.86 -14.55
CA ARG A 55 -9.37 6.56 -14.81
C ARG A 55 -9.20 5.64 -13.60
N ALA A 56 -10.31 5.09 -13.11
CA ALA A 56 -10.31 4.16 -11.99
C ALA A 56 -11.20 2.94 -12.27
N LEU A 57 -10.75 1.76 -11.86
CA LEU A 57 -11.51 0.51 -11.89
C LEU A 57 -11.66 -0.01 -10.44
N PRO A 58 -12.84 0.11 -9.82
CA PRO A 58 -13.12 -0.50 -8.53
C PRO A 58 -13.20 -2.03 -8.63
N VAL A 59 -12.49 -2.75 -7.76
CA VAL A 59 -12.54 -4.21 -7.64
C VAL A 59 -12.62 -4.62 -6.18
N VAL A 60 -13.75 -5.19 -5.77
CA VAL A 60 -13.94 -5.66 -4.39
C VAL A 60 -12.98 -6.82 -4.13
N THR A 61 -12.08 -6.65 -3.16
CA THR A 61 -11.02 -7.60 -2.89
C THR A 61 -10.71 -7.68 -1.40
N ASP A 62 -10.75 -8.88 -0.84
CA ASP A 62 -10.14 -9.16 0.46
C ASP A 62 -8.73 -9.73 0.23
N VAL A 63 -7.70 -8.97 0.56
CA VAL A 63 -6.28 -9.35 0.35
C VAL A 63 -5.88 -10.61 1.11
N ARG A 64 -6.66 -11.03 2.11
CA ARG A 64 -6.43 -12.30 2.85
C ARG A 64 -6.78 -13.53 2.05
N GLN A 65 -7.59 -13.38 1.00
CA GLN A 65 -8.13 -14.47 0.19
C GLN A 65 -7.36 -14.56 -1.14
N GLU A 66 -6.55 -15.60 -1.28
CA GLU A 66 -5.73 -15.81 -2.48
C GLU A 66 -6.57 -15.84 -3.78
N PRO A 67 -7.75 -16.51 -3.83
CA PRO A 67 -8.61 -16.46 -5.03
C PRO A 67 -9.09 -15.04 -5.38
N ALA A 68 -9.38 -14.20 -4.36
CA ALA A 68 -9.80 -12.82 -4.59
C ALA A 68 -8.65 -11.96 -5.15
N VAL A 69 -7.43 -12.18 -4.69
CA VAL A 69 -6.23 -11.51 -5.22
C VAL A 69 -5.95 -11.97 -6.66
N ALA A 70 -6.08 -13.27 -6.95
CA ALA A 70 -5.94 -13.79 -8.31
C ALA A 70 -6.99 -13.17 -9.26
N ALA A 71 -8.24 -13.06 -8.82
CA ALA A 71 -9.32 -12.42 -9.57
C ALA A 71 -9.06 -10.93 -9.83
N LEU A 72 -8.51 -10.19 -8.85
CA LEU A 72 -8.09 -8.80 -8.99
C LEU A 72 -7.07 -8.65 -10.14
N VAL A 73 -6.02 -9.48 -10.14
CA VAL A 73 -4.98 -9.45 -11.17
C VAL A 73 -5.54 -9.82 -12.54
N ALA A 74 -6.34 -10.90 -12.62
CA ALA A 74 -6.99 -11.32 -13.86
C ALA A 74 -7.91 -10.22 -14.43
N ARG A 75 -8.71 -9.56 -13.58
CA ARG A 75 -9.56 -8.44 -13.98
C ARG A 75 -8.75 -7.25 -14.47
N THR A 76 -7.64 -6.93 -13.80
CA THR A 76 -6.73 -5.85 -14.21
C THR A 76 -6.14 -6.12 -15.59
N LEU A 77 -5.65 -7.33 -15.81
CA LEU A 77 -5.07 -7.73 -17.10
C LEU A 77 -6.10 -7.78 -18.22
N ALA A 78 -7.33 -8.25 -17.94
CA ALA A 78 -8.42 -8.26 -18.93
C ALA A 78 -8.82 -6.85 -19.37
N GLU A 79 -8.82 -5.87 -18.45
CA GLU A 79 -9.21 -4.49 -18.75
C GLU A 79 -8.10 -3.66 -19.39
N HIS A 80 -6.86 -3.87 -18.94
CA HIS A 80 -5.74 -2.96 -19.27
C HIS A 80 -4.57 -3.66 -19.96
N GLY A 81 -4.52 -4.98 -20.02
CA GLY A 81 -3.45 -5.76 -20.65
C GLY A 81 -2.12 -5.77 -19.90
N ARG A 82 -1.97 -5.01 -18.80
CA ARG A 82 -0.69 -4.81 -18.09
C ARG A 82 -0.87 -4.41 -16.63
N ILE A 83 0.19 -4.56 -15.85
CA ILE A 83 0.34 -4.01 -14.50
C ILE A 83 1.75 -3.44 -14.38
N ASP A 84 1.87 -2.15 -14.11
CA ASP A 84 3.17 -1.47 -13.99
C ASP A 84 3.51 -1.12 -12.55
N ILE A 85 2.50 -0.84 -11.73
CA ILE A 85 2.69 -0.41 -10.35
C ILE A 85 1.76 -1.23 -9.45
N LEU A 86 2.30 -1.73 -8.34
CA LEU A 86 1.51 -2.24 -7.22
C LEU A 86 1.80 -1.41 -5.98
N VAL A 87 0.75 -0.94 -5.31
CA VAL A 87 0.86 -0.33 -3.98
C VAL A 87 0.07 -1.16 -2.97
N THR A 88 0.76 -1.77 -2.01
CA THR A 88 0.11 -2.54 -0.94
C THR A 88 -0.15 -1.63 0.26
N ALA A 89 -1.31 -0.94 0.26
CA ALA A 89 -1.73 -0.04 1.33
C ALA A 89 -2.86 -0.61 2.21
N ALA A 90 -3.33 -1.83 1.93
CA ALA A 90 -4.27 -2.51 2.82
C ALA A 90 -3.59 -2.81 4.16
N GLY A 91 -4.18 -2.33 5.26
CA GLY A 91 -3.63 -2.51 6.59
C GLY A 91 -4.66 -2.33 7.68
N VAL A 92 -4.40 -2.99 8.81
CA VAL A 92 -5.14 -2.87 10.05
C VAL A 92 -4.17 -2.74 11.22
N ALA A 93 -4.61 -2.13 12.30
CA ALA A 93 -3.87 -2.08 13.56
C ALA A 93 -4.81 -2.35 14.73
N ARG A 94 -4.30 -3.05 15.73
CA ARG A 94 -4.89 -3.21 17.04
C ARG A 94 -3.80 -2.90 18.05
N PHE A 95 -4.13 -2.07 19.02
CA PHE A 95 -3.18 -1.65 20.05
C PHE A 95 -3.68 -2.15 21.41
N GLY A 96 -2.75 -2.58 22.23
CA GLY A 96 -2.97 -3.04 23.59
C GLY A 96 -1.71 -3.69 24.17
N PRO A 97 -1.63 -3.85 25.50
CA PRO A 97 -0.52 -4.56 26.15
C PRO A 97 -0.39 -5.98 25.61
N VAL A 98 0.84 -6.48 25.45
CA VAL A 98 1.09 -7.83 24.90
C VAL A 98 0.34 -8.92 25.67
N ALA A 99 0.23 -8.77 26.98
CA ALA A 99 -0.50 -9.73 27.83
C ALA A 99 -2.00 -9.82 27.55
N GLU A 100 -2.59 -8.82 26.87
CA GLU A 100 -4.02 -8.70 26.61
C GLU A 100 -4.38 -8.86 25.12
N VAL A 101 -3.37 -8.98 24.24
CA VAL A 101 -3.61 -9.14 22.81
C VAL A 101 -4.31 -10.46 22.53
N ALA A 102 -5.52 -10.39 22.00
CA ALA A 102 -6.22 -11.58 21.54
C ALA A 102 -5.49 -12.23 20.36
N THR A 103 -5.31 -13.55 20.38
CA THR A 103 -4.68 -14.29 19.26
C THR A 103 -5.38 -14.00 17.93
N ALA A 104 -6.70 -13.86 17.93
CA ALA A 104 -7.45 -13.53 16.71
C ALA A 104 -7.08 -12.16 16.13
N ASP A 105 -6.81 -11.14 16.96
CA ASP A 105 -6.37 -9.82 16.51
C ASP A 105 -4.93 -9.84 15.99
N TRP A 106 -4.07 -10.64 16.62
CA TRP A 106 -2.73 -10.94 16.15
C TRP A 106 -2.77 -11.58 14.75
N ASP A 107 -3.50 -12.68 14.61
CA ASP A 107 -3.62 -13.43 13.37
C ASP A 107 -4.23 -12.58 12.26
N GLN A 108 -5.27 -11.78 12.54
CA GLN A 108 -5.89 -10.87 11.60
C GLN A 108 -4.88 -9.81 11.12
N THR A 109 -4.09 -9.26 12.04
CA THR A 109 -3.10 -8.23 11.71
C THR A 109 -2.03 -8.78 10.77
N LEU A 110 -1.48 -9.95 11.06
CA LEU A 110 -0.51 -10.63 10.19
C LEU A 110 -1.14 -11.05 8.85
N ALA A 111 -2.37 -11.56 8.88
CA ALA A 111 -3.07 -11.99 7.67
C ALA A 111 -3.30 -10.83 6.69
N VAL A 112 -3.63 -9.63 7.18
CA VAL A 112 -3.84 -8.46 6.32
C VAL A 112 -2.51 -7.81 5.93
N ASN A 113 -1.68 -7.43 6.93
CA ASN A 113 -0.55 -6.54 6.72
C ASN A 113 0.65 -7.23 6.07
N LEU A 114 0.83 -8.53 6.32
CA LEU A 114 1.98 -9.29 5.86
C LEU A 114 1.59 -10.32 4.78
N ARG A 115 0.74 -11.30 5.15
CA ARG A 115 0.33 -12.33 4.19
C ARG A 115 -0.43 -11.74 3.00
N GLY A 116 -1.31 -10.75 3.22
CA GLY A 116 -2.05 -10.07 2.15
C GLY A 116 -1.12 -9.34 1.19
N ALA A 117 -0.09 -8.65 1.69
CA ALA A 117 0.93 -8.01 0.85
C ALA A 117 1.71 -9.04 0.03
N LEU A 118 2.16 -10.15 0.65
CA LEU A 118 2.82 -11.26 -0.05
C LEU A 118 1.94 -11.81 -1.19
N LEU A 119 0.64 -12.07 -0.92
CA LEU A 119 -0.27 -12.58 -1.94
C LEU A 119 -0.41 -11.61 -3.13
N CYS A 120 -0.55 -10.30 -2.85
CA CYS A 120 -0.65 -9.29 -3.89
C CYS A 120 0.65 -9.16 -4.69
N CYS A 121 1.81 -9.11 -4.02
CA CYS A 121 3.10 -9.08 -4.69
C CYS A 121 3.27 -10.30 -5.59
N ARG A 122 3.09 -11.51 -5.06
CA ARG A 122 3.23 -12.76 -5.80
C ARG A 122 2.33 -12.83 -7.04
N ALA A 123 1.11 -12.32 -6.95
CA ALA A 123 0.15 -12.38 -8.04
C ALA A 123 0.50 -11.44 -9.21
N VAL A 124 1.17 -10.29 -8.95
CA VAL A 124 1.57 -9.36 -10.01
C VAL A 124 2.93 -9.68 -10.63
N LEU A 125 3.74 -10.53 -9.98
CA LEU A 125 5.09 -10.84 -10.47
C LEU A 125 5.11 -11.49 -11.86
N PRO A 126 4.28 -12.48 -12.21
CA PRO A 126 4.35 -13.10 -13.54
C PRO A 126 4.23 -12.10 -14.69
N PRO A 127 3.22 -11.21 -14.76
CA PRO A 127 3.15 -10.21 -15.82
C PRO A 127 4.27 -9.16 -15.75
N MET A 128 4.74 -8.76 -14.57
CA MET A 128 5.86 -7.81 -14.43
C MET A 128 7.19 -8.41 -14.89
N ILE A 129 7.47 -9.67 -14.54
CA ILE A 129 8.67 -10.40 -14.98
C ILE A 129 8.67 -10.57 -16.50
N ALA A 130 7.54 -10.99 -17.08
CA ALA A 130 7.40 -11.13 -18.52
C ALA A 130 7.62 -9.80 -19.26
N ALA A 131 7.14 -8.69 -18.69
CA ALA A 131 7.34 -7.35 -19.22
C ALA A 131 8.74 -6.77 -18.94
N ARG A 132 9.55 -7.41 -18.08
CA ARG A 132 10.84 -6.93 -17.56
C ARG A 132 10.76 -5.51 -16.99
N ARG A 133 9.65 -5.18 -16.36
CA ARG A 133 9.40 -3.88 -15.74
C ARG A 133 8.28 -3.99 -14.72
N GLY A 134 8.36 -3.21 -13.67
CA GLY A 134 7.36 -3.08 -12.64
C GLY A 134 7.89 -2.29 -11.45
N THR A 135 6.99 -1.73 -10.67
CA THR A 135 7.33 -1.08 -9.39
C THR A 135 6.35 -1.54 -8.33
N ILE A 136 6.86 -2.12 -7.26
CA ILE A 136 6.08 -2.55 -6.09
C ILE A 136 6.44 -1.61 -4.93
N ILE A 137 5.44 -0.96 -4.36
CA ILE A 137 5.59 -0.08 -3.20
C ILE A 137 4.77 -0.67 -2.06
N ASN A 138 5.45 -1.18 -1.05
CA ASN A 138 4.81 -1.68 0.16
C ASN A 138 4.71 -0.55 1.19
N ILE A 139 3.50 -0.23 1.67
CA ILE A 139 3.33 0.77 2.71
C ILE A 139 3.74 0.18 4.06
N GLY A 140 4.93 0.56 4.47
CA GLY A 140 5.56 0.22 5.74
C GLY A 140 5.05 1.06 6.91
N SER A 141 5.90 1.20 7.90
CA SER A 141 5.68 2.09 9.05
C SER A 141 6.99 2.36 9.76
N VAL A 142 7.10 3.50 10.40
CA VAL A 142 8.25 3.86 11.27
C VAL A 142 8.39 2.97 12.49
N VAL A 143 7.41 2.13 12.82
CA VAL A 143 7.55 1.12 13.89
C VAL A 143 8.66 0.10 13.62
N THR A 144 9.17 0.03 12.39
CA THR A 144 10.37 -0.75 12.03
C THR A 144 11.69 -0.07 12.40
N SER A 145 11.66 1.15 12.88
CA SER A 145 12.84 1.91 13.36
C SER A 145 12.60 2.60 14.70
N ARG A 146 11.37 2.60 15.19
CA ARG A 146 10.95 3.22 16.45
C ARG A 146 10.01 2.29 17.20
N THR A 147 10.19 2.19 18.51
CA THR A 147 9.30 1.38 19.36
C THR A 147 8.01 2.14 19.66
N LEU A 148 6.88 1.50 19.45
CA LEU A 148 5.57 1.99 19.85
C LEU A 148 4.95 0.98 20.82
N THR A 149 4.80 1.37 22.07
CA THR A 149 4.20 0.52 23.11
C THR A 149 2.78 0.12 22.72
N GLY A 150 2.41 -1.12 23.01
CA GLY A 150 1.09 -1.65 22.70
C GLY A 150 0.86 -2.04 21.23
N SER A 151 1.87 -1.97 20.37
CA SER A 151 1.72 -2.24 18.94
C SER A 151 2.31 -3.58 18.49
N ALA A 152 2.39 -4.59 19.37
CA ALA A 152 3.16 -5.81 19.10
C ALA A 152 2.79 -6.50 17.78
N ALA A 153 1.51 -6.81 17.53
CA ALA A 153 1.06 -7.44 16.29
C ALA A 153 1.34 -6.58 15.05
N TYR A 154 1.05 -5.27 15.17
CA TYR A 154 1.28 -4.33 14.09
C TYR A 154 2.78 -4.20 13.78
N THR A 155 3.61 -4.02 14.81
CA THR A 155 5.06 -3.94 14.67
C THR A 155 5.63 -5.21 14.05
N ALA A 156 5.26 -6.39 14.56
CA ALA A 156 5.69 -7.68 13.99
C ALA A 156 5.33 -7.79 12.50
N SER A 157 4.10 -7.39 12.14
CA SER A 157 3.65 -7.41 10.74
C SER A 157 4.47 -6.48 9.85
N LYS A 158 4.85 -5.29 10.32
CA LYS A 158 5.62 -4.31 9.55
C LYS A 158 7.11 -4.65 9.45
N TYR A 159 7.71 -5.24 10.50
CA TYR A 159 9.04 -5.82 10.40
C TYR A 159 9.07 -7.00 9.41
N GLY A 160 8.07 -7.90 9.47
CA GLY A 160 7.93 -8.98 8.50
C GLY A 160 7.79 -8.46 7.06
N LEU A 161 6.98 -7.41 6.85
CA LEU A 161 6.81 -6.78 5.54
C LEU A 161 8.11 -6.16 5.03
N LEU A 162 8.88 -5.50 5.90
CA LEU A 162 10.17 -4.91 5.54
C LEU A 162 11.16 -6.01 5.13
N GLY A 163 11.32 -7.07 5.95
CA GLY A 163 12.19 -8.20 5.63
C GLY A 163 11.80 -8.89 4.32
N PHE A 164 10.50 -9.18 4.14
CA PHE A 164 9.96 -9.73 2.90
C PHE A 164 10.28 -8.84 1.69
N SER A 165 10.08 -7.53 1.81
CA SER A 165 10.31 -6.59 0.71
C SER A 165 11.77 -6.52 0.28
N ARG A 166 12.71 -6.60 1.24
CA ARG A 166 14.15 -6.64 0.96
C ARG A 166 14.54 -7.90 0.17
N VAL A 167 14.05 -9.07 0.57
CA VAL A 167 14.29 -10.32 -0.18
C VAL A 167 13.70 -10.21 -1.58
N LEU A 168 12.45 -9.74 -1.68
CA LEU A 168 11.77 -9.60 -2.96
C LEU A 168 12.49 -8.61 -3.90
N ALA A 169 13.07 -7.53 -3.37
CA ALA A 169 13.84 -6.57 -4.15
C ALA A 169 15.05 -7.23 -4.83
N GLU A 170 15.81 -8.03 -4.08
CA GLU A 170 16.98 -8.75 -4.63
C GLU A 170 16.57 -9.80 -5.68
N GLU A 171 15.51 -10.58 -5.40
CA GLU A 171 15.02 -11.59 -6.35
C GLU A 171 14.50 -10.96 -7.66
N MET A 172 13.90 -9.78 -7.58
CA MET A 172 13.28 -9.12 -8.73
C MET A 172 14.21 -8.20 -9.51
N ARG A 173 15.36 -7.83 -8.96
CA ARG A 173 16.38 -7.00 -9.63
C ARG A 173 16.80 -7.53 -11.01
N PRO A 174 17.12 -8.83 -11.20
CA PRO A 174 17.46 -9.38 -12.51
C PRO A 174 16.32 -9.31 -13.53
N HIS A 175 15.07 -9.17 -13.04
CA HIS A 175 13.86 -9.11 -13.87
C HIS A 175 13.43 -7.67 -14.22
N GLY A 176 14.16 -6.66 -13.77
CA GLY A 176 13.81 -5.26 -14.01
C GLY A 176 12.58 -4.78 -13.23
N VAL A 177 12.18 -5.51 -12.17
CA VAL A 177 11.10 -5.12 -11.27
C VAL A 177 11.69 -4.52 -10.00
N ARG A 178 11.25 -3.32 -9.65
CA ARG A 178 11.72 -2.58 -8.49
C ARG A 178 10.76 -2.81 -7.33
N VAL A 179 11.30 -3.02 -6.15
CA VAL A 179 10.51 -3.19 -4.92
C VAL A 179 11.04 -2.25 -3.86
N GLY A 180 10.14 -1.52 -3.21
CA GLY A 180 10.50 -0.63 -2.13
C GLY A 180 9.45 -0.54 -1.04
N VAL A 181 9.88 -0.07 0.13
CA VAL A 181 9.03 0.16 1.30
C VAL A 181 8.95 1.66 1.58
N LEU A 182 7.73 2.18 1.64
CA LEU A 182 7.45 3.53 2.11
C LEU A 182 6.99 3.46 3.58
N SER A 183 7.91 3.73 4.48
CA SER A 183 7.67 3.72 5.94
C SER A 183 7.16 5.08 6.40
N ALA A 184 5.84 5.20 6.56
CA ALA A 184 5.20 6.42 7.05
C ALA A 184 5.12 6.44 8.58
N GLY A 185 5.30 7.64 9.16
CA GLY A 185 4.93 7.96 10.53
C GLY A 185 3.43 8.06 10.73
N ALA A 186 3.01 8.53 11.89
CA ALA A 186 1.59 8.75 12.17
C ALA A 186 0.97 9.61 11.07
N THR A 187 -0.04 9.06 10.41
CA THR A 187 -0.73 9.69 9.27
C THR A 187 -2.21 9.80 9.59
N ASP A 188 -2.82 10.94 9.38
CA ASP A 188 -4.22 11.21 9.68
C ASP A 188 -5.15 10.38 8.78
N THR A 189 -5.55 9.24 9.29
CA THR A 189 -6.39 8.26 8.59
C THR A 189 -7.40 7.62 9.54
N PRO A 190 -8.46 6.99 9.01
CA PRO A 190 -9.40 6.22 9.82
C PRO A 190 -8.79 5.04 10.59
N LEU A 191 -7.51 4.74 10.41
CA LEU A 191 -6.81 3.74 11.22
C LEU A 191 -6.81 4.11 12.72
N TRP A 192 -6.84 5.40 13.02
CA TRP A 192 -6.80 5.95 14.38
C TRP A 192 -8.19 6.18 15.00
N ASP A 193 -9.29 5.93 14.24
CA ASP A 193 -10.64 6.18 14.73
C ASP A 193 -10.97 5.28 15.93
N GLY A 194 -11.41 5.92 17.03
CA GLY A 194 -11.76 5.21 18.27
C GLY A 194 -10.58 4.58 19.02
N MET A 195 -9.34 4.90 18.65
CA MET A 195 -8.14 4.34 19.28
C MET A 195 -7.75 5.17 20.52
N PRO A 196 -7.76 4.57 21.73
CA PRO A 196 -7.27 5.26 22.92
C PRO A 196 -5.81 5.64 22.77
N GLY A 197 -5.47 6.88 23.16
CA GLY A 197 -4.09 7.37 23.07
C GLY A 197 -3.60 7.66 21.64
N ALA A 198 -4.50 7.78 20.68
CA ALA A 198 -4.14 8.22 19.34
C ALA A 198 -3.44 9.59 19.40
N PRO A 199 -2.38 9.81 18.60
CA PRO A 199 -1.71 11.11 18.54
C PRO A 199 -2.67 12.21 18.07
N ASP A 200 -2.31 13.48 18.41
CA ASP A 200 -3.03 14.64 17.89
C ASP A 200 -2.98 14.67 16.36
N ARG A 201 -4.14 14.62 15.73
CA ARG A 201 -4.24 14.58 14.26
C ARG A 201 -3.63 15.80 13.58
N ALA A 202 -3.65 16.96 14.22
CA ALA A 202 -3.03 18.17 13.69
C ALA A 202 -1.49 18.05 13.56
N ARG A 203 -0.89 17.10 14.26
CA ARG A 203 0.55 16.82 14.25
C ARG A 203 0.94 15.65 13.34
N MET A 204 -0.04 14.92 12.79
CA MET A 204 0.21 13.79 11.91
C MET A 204 0.54 14.26 10.48
N LEU A 205 1.11 13.34 9.70
CA LEU A 205 1.18 13.50 8.26
C LEU A 205 -0.23 13.52 7.65
N MET A 206 -0.41 14.32 6.62
CA MET A 206 -1.57 14.18 5.76
C MET A 206 -1.39 12.99 4.82
N PRO A 207 -2.45 12.22 4.49
CA PRO A 207 -2.38 11.14 3.52
C PRO A 207 -1.81 11.56 2.16
N THR A 208 -2.02 12.82 1.75
CA THR A 208 -1.48 13.41 0.52
C THR A 208 0.05 13.49 0.53
N GLN A 209 0.67 13.77 1.66
CA GLN A 209 2.14 13.79 1.78
C GLN A 209 2.75 12.39 1.60
N VAL A 210 2.08 11.36 2.12
CA VAL A 210 2.48 9.96 1.89
C VAL A 210 2.26 9.59 0.41
N ALA A 211 1.20 10.10 -0.21
CA ALA A 211 0.92 9.87 -1.63
C ALA A 211 1.98 10.55 -2.54
N GLU A 212 2.45 11.74 -2.22
CA GLU A 212 3.56 12.41 -2.92
C GLU A 212 4.84 11.58 -2.87
N ALA A 213 5.17 11.01 -1.71
CA ALA A 213 6.31 10.12 -1.56
C ALA A 213 6.15 8.82 -2.38
N ALA A 214 4.96 8.22 -2.38
CA ALA A 214 4.66 7.05 -3.21
C ALA A 214 4.75 7.37 -4.71
N LEU A 215 4.26 8.53 -5.13
CA LEU A 215 4.36 9.02 -6.50
C LEU A 215 5.82 9.24 -6.92
N PHE A 216 6.65 9.79 -6.03
CA PHE A 216 8.08 9.92 -6.27
C PHE A 216 8.75 8.56 -6.48
N MET A 217 8.45 7.57 -5.63
CA MET A 217 8.98 6.20 -5.77
C MET A 217 8.50 5.55 -7.09
N ALA A 218 7.25 5.75 -7.48
CA ALA A 218 6.71 5.20 -8.72
C ALA A 218 7.33 5.84 -9.96
N GLY A 219 7.59 7.15 -9.92
CA GLY A 219 8.04 7.95 -11.05
C GLY A 219 9.56 8.07 -11.22
N ILE A 220 10.36 7.47 -10.33
CA ILE A 220 11.83 7.50 -10.47
C ILE A 220 12.28 6.77 -11.75
N GLY A 221 13.35 7.25 -12.37
CA GLY A 221 13.89 6.69 -13.61
C GLY A 221 14.21 5.18 -13.50
N SER A 222 14.12 4.47 -14.61
CA SER A 222 14.24 3.01 -14.66
C SER A 222 15.61 2.45 -14.21
N ASN A 223 16.63 3.29 -14.20
CA ASN A 223 18.00 2.94 -13.76
C ASN A 223 18.22 3.14 -12.25
N ALA A 224 17.20 3.55 -11.49
CA ALA A 224 17.27 3.76 -10.05
C ALA A 224 16.17 2.97 -9.33
N ALA A 225 16.45 2.53 -8.12
CA ALA A 225 15.49 1.91 -7.21
C ALA A 225 15.52 2.62 -5.86
N LEU A 226 14.35 2.92 -5.31
CA LEU A 226 14.18 3.36 -3.93
C LEU A 226 13.69 2.18 -3.12
N GLU A 227 14.58 1.58 -2.35
CA GLU A 227 14.25 0.38 -1.58
C GLU A 227 13.60 0.69 -0.25
N GLU A 228 14.00 1.81 0.37
CA GLU A 228 13.40 2.29 1.62
C GLU A 228 13.30 3.81 1.59
N LEU A 229 12.13 4.33 1.92
CA LEU A 229 11.86 5.74 2.14
C LEU A 229 11.13 5.90 3.46
N ILE A 230 11.67 6.71 4.35
CA ILE A 230 11.07 7.00 5.66
C ILE A 230 10.52 8.42 5.61
N LEU A 231 9.24 8.58 5.88
CA LEU A 231 8.56 9.87 5.97
C LEU A 231 7.99 10.07 7.38
N LEU A 232 8.38 11.13 8.04
CA LEU A 232 7.97 11.48 9.40
C LEU A 232 7.23 12.80 9.43
N PRO A 233 6.30 13.01 10.39
CA PRO A 233 5.87 14.36 10.74
C PRO A 233 7.06 15.24 11.09
N ALA A 234 7.02 16.52 10.75
CA ALA A 234 8.13 17.45 11.03
C ALA A 234 8.48 17.55 12.53
N GLY A 235 7.50 17.32 13.40
CA GLY A 235 7.70 17.24 14.85
C GLY A 235 8.29 15.92 15.36
N GLY A 236 8.68 15.01 14.49
CA GLY A 236 9.22 13.69 14.84
C GLY A 236 8.16 12.60 14.99
N VAL A 237 8.54 11.51 15.67
CA VAL A 237 7.61 10.39 15.95
C VAL A 237 6.63 10.82 17.02
N LEU A 238 5.36 10.60 16.77
CA LEU A 238 4.25 10.92 17.68
C LEU A 238 3.87 9.68 18.49
#